data_5e81da26242c38208cfc6f4ce7d912da
#
_entry.id   5e81da26242c38208cfc6f4ce7d912da
#
_cell.length_a   1.000
_cell.length_b   1.000
_cell.length_c   1.000
_cell.angle_alpha   90.00
_cell.angle_beta   90.00
_cell.angle_gamma   90.00
#
_symmetry.space_group_name_H-M   'P 1'
#
loop_
_entity.id
_entity.type
_entity.pdbx_description
1 polymer ?
#
loop_
_entity_poly.entity_id
_entity_poly.type
_entity_poly.pdbx_seq_one_letter_code
_entity_poly.pdbx_strand_id
1 'polypeptide(L)'
;EGDPALYEKAYSELKKFVEGSLDIYKHELGTILYPVLVHMYLELVYNNHSEEARILLEKFGGNLEEYYQNDLKRLSNVTKREQMAGNELTDTFYRSNQFIIRMSRDTLSILKRHLQEKKHSVLLNIIQEHLYFDMYEGVARNKQQIDATSGAVVGEATRQGNNNKAKVYYGLLKEPDIQCMPPTEEEEDDTGGVDGDKPKKKKAKKDPLFSKKTKSDPNAPPVGRMPLPNLKDADKLEKVKALREASKRVILGPDTLPSICFYTLLNAVHTLSVTAAEVAEDSSLLAIGFSDSCIKVWSLVPQKLRLMKMMDDRTAETSRSLFGHNGPIYNLSFSPDRNLLLSSSEDSTVRLWSLHTWTCVVCYKGHLFPVWCVRFSPHGYYFATSSHDKTARLWATDSHQPLRIFAGHYSDVDVVQFHPNSNYVATGSSDMTVRLWDCVTGSQVRLMTGHKAPIYSLAFSAEGRFLASAGADHRVLVWDLAHGHLVAALSSHSGTIHCLSFSRDGNILVSGSLDCTIKLWDFTKLAEEMSLEDVNVSHNPDVKTNAETYLLRTFATKSTPVLALHFSRRNLLLGVGMFES
;
A
#
# COMPACT_ATOMS: atom_id res chain seq x y z
N GLU A 1 25.09 -16.45 -36.58
CA GLU A 1 26.51 -16.81 -36.46
C GLU A 1 27.30 -15.51 -36.42
N GLY A 2 27.33 -14.82 -35.27
CA GLY A 2 27.93 -13.50 -35.10
C GLY A 2 29.38 -13.61 -34.62
N ASP A 3 30.26 -12.82 -35.24
CA ASP A 3 31.62 -12.63 -34.77
C ASP A 3 31.60 -12.09 -33.33
N PRO A 4 32.24 -12.77 -32.33
CA PRO A 4 32.28 -12.33 -30.94
C PRO A 4 32.78 -10.90 -30.72
N ALA A 5 33.71 -10.44 -31.58
CA ALA A 5 34.25 -9.09 -31.53
C ALA A 5 33.19 -8.00 -31.79
N LEU A 6 32.12 -8.32 -32.51
CA LEU A 6 31.01 -7.39 -32.75
C LEU A 6 30.20 -7.11 -31.48
N TYR A 7 30.03 -8.09 -30.59
CA TYR A 7 29.32 -7.94 -29.33
C TYR A 7 30.06 -6.96 -28.41
N GLU A 8 31.36 -7.13 -28.25
CA GLU A 8 32.17 -6.25 -27.42
C GLU A 8 32.15 -4.81 -27.93
N LYS A 9 32.32 -4.64 -29.26
CA LYS A 9 32.30 -3.33 -29.92
C LYS A 9 30.93 -2.66 -29.74
N ALA A 10 29.84 -3.39 -30.00
CA ALA A 10 28.49 -2.90 -29.91
C ALA A 10 28.15 -2.45 -28.48
N TYR A 11 28.52 -3.24 -27.46
CA TYR A 11 28.30 -2.88 -26.07
C TYR A 11 29.13 -1.67 -25.63
N SER A 12 30.40 -1.60 -26.06
CA SER A 12 31.28 -0.46 -25.78
C SER A 12 30.74 0.85 -26.35
N GLU A 13 30.19 0.82 -27.57
CA GLU A 13 29.58 1.99 -28.20
C GLU A 13 28.28 2.39 -27.49
N LEU A 14 27.42 1.43 -27.09
CA LEU A 14 26.23 1.68 -26.31
C LEU A 14 26.58 2.34 -24.96
N LYS A 15 27.61 1.83 -24.28
CA LYS A 15 28.08 2.39 -23.01
C LYS A 15 28.57 3.82 -23.17
N LYS A 16 29.37 4.11 -24.18
CA LYS A 16 29.85 5.46 -24.50
C LYS A 16 28.69 6.41 -24.80
N PHE A 17 27.67 5.94 -25.50
CA PHE A 17 26.48 6.72 -25.78
C PHE A 17 25.73 7.08 -24.48
N VAL A 18 25.54 6.13 -23.59
CA VAL A 18 24.88 6.36 -22.28
C VAL A 18 25.69 7.36 -21.44
N GLU A 19 27.00 7.16 -21.36
CA GLU A 19 27.89 8.05 -20.59
C GLU A 19 27.97 9.47 -21.17
N GLY A 20 27.89 9.62 -22.47
CA GLY A 20 27.91 10.89 -23.19
C GLY A 20 26.55 11.59 -23.28
N SER A 21 25.47 10.97 -22.82
CA SER A 21 24.13 11.54 -22.83
C SER A 21 23.97 12.59 -21.74
N LEU A 22 22.98 13.50 -21.92
CA LEU A 22 22.64 14.50 -20.91
C LEU A 22 22.27 13.83 -19.59
N ASP A 23 22.68 14.42 -18.48
CA ASP A 23 22.46 13.88 -17.12
C ASP A 23 20.99 13.56 -16.82
N ILE A 24 20.06 14.31 -17.41
CA ILE A 24 18.61 14.08 -17.27
C ILE A 24 18.21 12.70 -17.81
N TYR A 25 18.80 12.24 -18.92
CA TYR A 25 18.43 10.98 -19.59
C TYR A 25 19.39 9.83 -19.27
N LYS A 26 20.60 10.16 -18.80
CA LYS A 26 21.69 9.21 -18.56
C LYS A 26 21.29 8.06 -17.63
N HIS A 27 20.60 8.37 -16.56
CA HIS A 27 20.19 7.36 -15.58
C HIS A 27 19.17 6.37 -16.14
N GLU A 28 18.17 6.85 -16.89
CA GLU A 28 17.23 5.96 -17.57
C GLU A 28 17.88 5.15 -18.68
N LEU A 29 18.74 5.76 -19.48
CA LEU A 29 19.51 5.04 -20.51
C LEU A 29 20.41 3.96 -19.90
N GLY A 30 20.96 4.21 -18.72
CA GLY A 30 21.79 3.25 -17.97
C GLY A 30 21.07 1.95 -17.61
N THR A 31 19.75 1.97 -17.47
CA THR A 31 18.96 0.77 -17.14
C THR A 31 19.01 -0.31 -18.24
N ILE A 32 19.36 0.06 -19.47
CA ILE A 32 19.45 -0.86 -20.61
C ILE A 32 20.73 -1.69 -20.55
N LEU A 33 21.78 -1.18 -19.94
CA LEU A 33 23.11 -1.79 -19.99
C LEU A 33 23.14 -3.21 -19.41
N TYR A 34 22.44 -3.43 -18.29
CA TYR A 34 22.41 -4.74 -17.64
C TYR A 34 21.71 -5.81 -18.49
N PRO A 35 20.46 -5.67 -18.94
CA PRO A 35 19.79 -6.71 -19.71
C PRO A 35 20.46 -6.96 -21.05
N VAL A 36 21.01 -5.95 -21.70
CA VAL A 36 21.76 -6.13 -22.94
C VAL A 36 23.02 -6.95 -22.68
N LEU A 37 23.78 -6.68 -21.61
CA LEU A 37 24.96 -7.47 -21.26
C LEU A 37 24.61 -8.94 -20.99
N VAL A 38 23.53 -9.19 -20.27
CA VAL A 38 23.08 -10.56 -19.97
C VAL A 38 22.71 -11.32 -21.24
N HIS A 39 21.93 -10.70 -22.13
CA HIS A 39 21.56 -11.34 -23.41
C HIS A 39 22.76 -11.59 -24.32
N MET A 40 23.69 -10.63 -24.42
CA MET A 40 24.92 -10.83 -25.18
C MET A 40 25.75 -12.00 -24.62
N TYR A 41 25.88 -12.09 -23.30
CA TYR A 41 26.55 -13.19 -22.64
C TYR A 41 25.90 -14.54 -22.99
N LEU A 42 24.58 -14.63 -22.83
CA LEU A 42 23.83 -15.86 -23.08
C LEU A 42 23.89 -16.29 -24.57
N GLU A 43 23.81 -15.33 -25.50
CA GLU A 43 23.98 -15.63 -26.92
C GLU A 43 25.38 -16.19 -27.25
N LEU A 44 26.42 -15.59 -26.66
CA LEU A 44 27.81 -16.09 -26.84
C LEU A 44 27.97 -17.50 -26.27
N VAL A 45 27.44 -17.79 -25.08
CA VAL A 45 27.45 -19.13 -24.48
C VAL A 45 26.64 -20.11 -25.33
N TYR A 46 25.49 -19.71 -25.86
CA TYR A 46 24.67 -20.54 -26.73
C TYR A 46 25.41 -20.94 -28.03
N ASN A 47 26.23 -20.02 -28.58
CA ASN A 47 27.03 -20.20 -29.77
C ASN A 47 28.40 -20.86 -29.50
N ASN A 48 28.64 -21.37 -28.28
CA ASN A 48 29.88 -22.01 -27.84
C ASN A 48 31.12 -21.09 -27.77
N HIS A 49 30.92 -19.79 -27.60
CA HIS A 49 31.96 -18.77 -27.39
C HIS A 49 32.10 -18.42 -25.91
N SER A 50 32.32 -19.41 -25.05
CA SER A 50 32.29 -19.23 -23.58
C SER A 50 33.44 -18.38 -23.03
N GLU A 51 34.63 -18.42 -23.67
CA GLU A 51 35.77 -17.60 -23.24
C GLU A 51 35.54 -16.12 -23.57
N GLU A 52 35.01 -15.82 -24.72
CA GLU A 52 34.66 -14.46 -25.13
C GLU A 52 33.51 -13.90 -24.29
N ALA A 53 32.55 -14.74 -23.96
CA ALA A 53 31.47 -14.37 -23.02
C ALA A 53 32.03 -13.98 -21.64
N ARG A 54 33.01 -14.76 -21.13
CA ARG A 54 33.67 -14.46 -19.85
C ARG A 54 34.45 -13.15 -19.91
N ILE A 55 35.21 -12.91 -20.97
CA ILE A 55 35.96 -11.66 -21.18
C ILE A 55 35.00 -10.47 -21.20
N LEU A 56 33.84 -10.59 -21.90
CA LEU A 56 32.82 -9.56 -21.96
C LEU A 56 32.27 -9.21 -20.56
N LEU A 57 32.00 -10.24 -19.77
CA LEU A 57 31.46 -10.07 -18.41
C LEU A 57 32.51 -9.46 -17.46
N GLU A 58 33.75 -9.90 -17.50
CA GLU A 58 34.85 -9.35 -16.70
C GLU A 58 35.12 -7.88 -17.04
N LYS A 59 35.05 -7.52 -18.32
CA LYS A 59 35.36 -6.17 -18.80
C LYS A 59 34.26 -5.16 -18.44
N PHE A 60 33.00 -5.54 -18.51
CA PHE A 60 31.87 -4.61 -18.38
C PHE A 60 31.03 -4.83 -17.12
N GLY A 61 31.02 -6.05 -16.54
CA GLY A 61 30.20 -6.38 -15.41
C GLY A 61 30.53 -5.58 -14.14
N GLY A 62 31.81 -5.29 -13.88
CA GLY A 62 32.24 -4.52 -12.73
C GLY A 62 31.79 -3.04 -12.72
N ASN A 63 31.36 -2.52 -13.86
CA ASN A 63 30.88 -1.14 -13.99
C ASN A 63 29.38 -0.99 -13.78
N LEU A 64 28.65 -2.10 -13.61
CA LEU A 64 27.22 -2.09 -13.33
C LEU A 64 26.96 -1.91 -11.83
N GLU A 65 25.78 -1.41 -11.51
CA GLU A 65 25.35 -1.12 -10.13
C GLU A 65 25.46 -2.34 -9.20
N GLU A 66 25.72 -2.10 -7.93
CA GLU A 66 26.04 -3.14 -6.92
C GLU A 66 24.96 -4.23 -6.80
N TYR A 67 23.70 -3.85 -6.97
CA TYR A 67 22.58 -4.80 -6.89
C TYR A 67 22.53 -5.82 -8.02
N TYR A 68 23.24 -5.62 -9.13
CA TYR A 68 23.38 -6.60 -10.22
C TYR A 68 24.55 -7.58 -10.03
N GLN A 69 25.50 -7.27 -9.15
CA GLN A 69 26.74 -8.05 -9.02
C GLN A 69 26.50 -9.51 -8.61
N ASN A 70 25.48 -9.78 -7.80
CA ASN A 70 25.14 -11.15 -7.43
C ASN A 70 24.59 -11.96 -8.61
N ASP A 71 23.80 -11.34 -9.48
CA ASP A 71 23.26 -11.99 -10.68
C ASP A 71 24.37 -12.24 -11.69
N LEU A 72 25.30 -11.31 -11.85
CA LEU A 72 26.47 -11.47 -12.73
C LEU A 72 27.40 -12.59 -12.26
N LYS A 73 27.61 -12.75 -10.93
CA LYS A 73 28.36 -13.89 -10.37
C LYS A 73 27.66 -15.23 -10.62
N ARG A 74 26.35 -15.27 -10.58
CA ARG A 74 25.59 -16.48 -10.93
C ARG A 74 25.68 -16.77 -12.41
N LEU A 75 25.60 -15.73 -13.24
CA LEU A 75 25.72 -15.84 -14.70
C LEU A 75 27.09 -16.37 -15.11
N SER A 76 28.17 -15.93 -14.47
CA SER A 76 29.55 -16.39 -14.78
C SER A 76 29.75 -17.91 -14.59
N ASN A 77 28.90 -18.56 -13.82
CA ASN A 77 28.93 -20.03 -13.64
C ASN A 77 28.28 -20.80 -14.82
N VAL A 78 27.55 -20.11 -15.69
CA VAL A 78 26.88 -20.71 -16.86
C VAL A 78 27.83 -20.62 -18.05
N THR A 79 28.63 -21.66 -18.28
CA THR A 79 29.65 -21.70 -19.35
C THR A 79 29.29 -22.61 -20.53
N LYS A 80 28.25 -23.46 -20.34
CA LYS A 80 27.83 -24.41 -21.37
C LYS A 80 26.33 -24.28 -21.64
N ARG A 81 25.94 -24.55 -22.89
CA ARG A 81 24.55 -24.55 -23.34
C ARG A 81 23.64 -25.46 -22.48
N GLU A 82 24.15 -26.60 -22.04
CA GLU A 82 23.42 -27.56 -21.23
C GLU A 82 23.07 -26.99 -19.85
N GLN A 83 23.88 -26.09 -19.31
CA GLN A 83 23.67 -25.42 -18.02
C GLN A 83 22.65 -24.28 -18.09
N MET A 84 22.25 -23.89 -19.30
CA MET A 84 21.19 -22.87 -19.46
C MET A 84 19.80 -23.44 -19.19
N ALA A 85 19.60 -24.74 -19.40
CA ALA A 85 18.32 -25.39 -19.11
C ALA A 85 18.25 -25.75 -17.61
N GLY A 86 17.26 -25.21 -16.93
CA GLY A 86 17.02 -25.47 -15.49
C GLY A 86 17.72 -24.50 -14.53
N ASN A 87 18.40 -23.48 -15.05
CA ASN A 87 18.92 -22.39 -14.23
C ASN A 87 17.86 -21.28 -14.16
N GLU A 88 17.43 -20.93 -12.96
CA GLU A 88 16.38 -19.95 -12.67
C GLU A 88 16.63 -18.59 -13.36
N LEU A 89 17.89 -18.16 -13.43
CA LEU A 89 18.27 -16.89 -14.03
C LEU A 89 18.16 -16.93 -15.56
N THR A 90 18.66 -17.99 -16.19
CA THR A 90 18.58 -18.15 -17.63
C THR A 90 17.17 -18.44 -18.11
N ASP A 91 16.37 -19.21 -17.35
CA ASP A 91 14.97 -19.45 -17.66
C ASP A 91 14.16 -18.15 -17.64
N THR A 92 14.47 -17.22 -16.74
CA THR A 92 13.81 -15.90 -16.68
C THR A 92 14.10 -15.08 -17.93
N PHE A 93 15.34 -15.07 -18.43
CA PHE A 93 15.72 -14.30 -19.62
C PHE A 93 15.28 -14.95 -20.93
N TYR A 94 15.14 -16.28 -21.00
CA TYR A 94 14.82 -16.99 -22.24
C TYR A 94 13.37 -17.48 -22.35
N ARG A 95 12.71 -17.82 -21.23
CA ARG A 95 11.36 -18.41 -21.25
C ARG A 95 10.27 -17.46 -20.81
N SER A 96 10.58 -16.51 -19.97
CA SER A 96 9.62 -15.50 -19.62
C SER A 96 9.66 -14.36 -20.63
N ASN A 97 8.55 -13.69 -20.74
CA ASN A 97 8.33 -12.51 -21.55
C ASN A 97 9.52 -11.54 -21.54
N GLN A 98 9.59 -10.71 -22.57
CA GLN A 98 10.58 -9.67 -22.75
C GLN A 98 10.90 -8.91 -21.46
N PHE A 99 12.17 -8.62 -21.25
CA PHE A 99 12.63 -7.85 -20.08
C PHE A 99 12.05 -6.45 -20.12
N ILE A 100 11.31 -6.06 -19.09
CA ILE A 100 10.59 -4.79 -19.07
C ILE A 100 11.48 -3.68 -18.55
N ILE A 101 11.65 -2.63 -19.36
CA ILE A 101 12.36 -1.39 -19.01
C ILE A 101 11.36 -0.25 -19.04
N ARG A 102 11.20 0.45 -17.92
CA ARG A 102 10.38 1.64 -17.84
C ARG A 102 11.19 2.86 -18.23
N MET A 103 10.69 3.63 -19.20
CA MET A 103 11.43 4.74 -19.79
C MET A 103 10.51 5.88 -20.20
N SER A 104 10.96 7.13 -20.02
CA SER A 104 10.22 8.28 -20.53
C SER A 104 10.20 8.30 -22.06
N ARG A 105 9.18 8.90 -22.63
CA ARG A 105 9.02 9.02 -24.09
C ARG A 105 10.21 9.69 -24.76
N ASP A 106 10.74 10.74 -24.13
CA ASP A 106 11.88 11.49 -24.67
C ASP A 106 13.16 10.65 -24.66
N THR A 107 13.44 9.95 -23.56
CA THR A 107 14.58 9.06 -23.42
C THR A 107 14.54 7.92 -24.45
N LEU A 108 13.35 7.33 -24.64
CA LEU A 108 13.17 6.26 -25.63
C LEU A 108 13.38 6.79 -27.07
N SER A 109 12.95 8.01 -27.36
CA SER A 109 13.13 8.63 -28.67
C SER A 109 14.62 8.87 -28.98
N ILE A 110 15.39 9.29 -27.98
CA ILE A 110 16.85 9.47 -28.06
C ILE A 110 17.54 8.12 -28.33
N LEU A 111 17.15 7.08 -27.59
CA LEU A 111 17.68 5.73 -27.79
C LEU A 111 17.38 5.21 -29.20
N LYS A 112 16.15 5.29 -29.65
CA LYS A 112 15.73 4.84 -30.99
C LYS A 112 16.51 5.54 -32.08
N ARG A 113 16.71 6.86 -31.98
CA ARG A 113 17.50 7.64 -32.91
C ARG A 113 18.94 7.12 -33.00
N HIS A 114 19.58 6.93 -31.82
CA HIS A 114 20.95 6.40 -31.75
C HIS A 114 21.08 5.03 -32.41
N LEU A 115 20.16 4.10 -32.13
CA LEU A 115 20.15 2.76 -32.70
C LEU A 115 19.93 2.78 -34.22
N GLN A 116 19.09 3.69 -34.73
CA GLN A 116 18.88 3.84 -36.17
C GLN A 116 20.11 4.42 -36.90
N GLU A 117 20.78 5.41 -36.28
CA GLU A 117 21.98 6.04 -36.86
C GLU A 117 23.16 5.05 -36.96
N LYS A 118 23.36 4.24 -35.93
CA LYS A 118 24.53 3.34 -35.86
C LYS A 118 24.34 1.98 -36.52
N LYS A 119 23.10 1.56 -36.78
CA LYS A 119 22.73 0.29 -37.46
C LYS A 119 23.44 -0.97 -36.90
N HIS A 120 23.64 -1.02 -35.56
CA HIS A 120 24.21 -2.22 -34.93
C HIS A 120 23.16 -3.34 -34.92
N SER A 121 23.32 -4.30 -35.84
CA SER A 121 22.36 -5.42 -35.98
C SER A 121 22.20 -6.24 -34.71
N VAL A 122 23.30 -6.52 -33.99
CA VAL A 122 23.29 -7.27 -32.74
C VAL A 122 22.46 -6.57 -31.65
N LEU A 123 22.72 -5.27 -31.43
CA LEU A 123 21.96 -4.49 -30.45
C LEU A 123 20.49 -4.37 -30.83
N LEU A 124 20.20 -4.15 -32.11
CA LEU A 124 18.82 -4.03 -32.59
C LEU A 124 18.04 -5.33 -32.39
N ASN A 125 18.65 -6.48 -32.68
CA ASN A 125 18.01 -7.78 -32.48
C ASN A 125 17.73 -8.03 -31.01
N ILE A 126 18.72 -7.86 -30.12
CA ILE A 126 18.55 -8.06 -28.68
C ILE A 126 17.45 -7.14 -28.12
N ILE A 127 17.49 -5.86 -28.51
CA ILE A 127 16.52 -4.88 -28.02
C ILE A 127 15.11 -5.19 -28.53
N GLN A 128 14.95 -5.61 -29.77
CA GLN A 128 13.63 -5.91 -30.35
C GLN A 128 13.04 -7.23 -29.87
N GLU A 129 13.87 -8.26 -29.72
CA GLU A 129 13.40 -9.60 -29.35
C GLU A 129 13.22 -9.77 -27.85
N HIS A 130 14.11 -9.17 -27.05
CA HIS A 130 14.20 -9.48 -25.61
C HIS A 130 13.80 -8.35 -24.67
N LEU A 131 13.67 -7.10 -25.15
CA LEU A 131 13.33 -5.96 -24.32
C LEU A 131 11.94 -5.40 -24.64
N TYR A 132 11.16 -5.12 -23.61
CA TYR A 132 9.91 -4.40 -23.72
C TYR A 132 10.02 -3.04 -23.03
N PHE A 133 9.72 -1.97 -23.74
CA PHE A 133 9.76 -0.62 -23.18
C PHE A 133 8.36 -0.19 -22.70
N ASP A 134 8.20 -0.11 -21.39
CA ASP A 134 7.04 0.49 -20.75
C ASP A 134 7.19 2.02 -20.75
N MET A 135 6.56 2.67 -21.74
CA MET A 135 6.65 4.13 -21.91
C MET A 135 5.72 4.85 -20.94
N TYR A 136 6.24 5.92 -20.36
CA TYR A 136 5.39 6.87 -19.64
C TYR A 136 5.61 8.30 -20.15
N GLU A 137 4.60 9.14 -20.00
CA GLU A 137 4.68 10.57 -20.30
C GLU A 137 5.13 11.32 -19.04
N GLY A 138 6.19 12.11 -19.16
CA GLY A 138 6.75 12.89 -18.05
C GLY A 138 8.26 13.05 -18.15
N VAL A 139 8.83 13.72 -17.16
CA VAL A 139 10.28 13.95 -17.07
C VAL A 139 11.01 12.62 -16.78
N ALA A 140 12.17 12.43 -17.38
CA ALA A 140 13.02 11.26 -17.14
C ALA A 140 13.34 11.12 -15.63
N ARG A 141 13.36 9.87 -15.15
CA ARG A 141 13.59 9.55 -13.72
C ARG A 141 15.05 9.86 -13.33
N ASN A 142 15.21 10.40 -12.14
CA ASN A 142 16.54 10.60 -11.56
C ASN A 142 17.09 9.28 -10.95
N LYS A 143 18.38 9.29 -10.58
CA LYS A 143 19.06 8.12 -10.01
C LYS A 143 18.34 7.56 -8.78
N GLN A 144 17.87 8.40 -7.87
CA GLN A 144 17.14 7.95 -6.66
C GLN A 144 15.82 7.23 -6.98
N GLN A 145 15.09 7.71 -7.98
CA GLN A 145 13.86 7.08 -8.44
C GLN A 145 14.11 5.73 -9.11
N ILE A 146 15.21 5.62 -9.86
CA ILE A 146 15.63 4.38 -10.51
C ILE A 146 16.12 3.39 -9.46
N ASP A 147 16.96 3.80 -8.53
CA ASP A 147 17.46 2.95 -7.44
C ASP A 147 16.34 2.45 -6.54
N ALA A 148 15.32 3.28 -6.29
CA ALA A 148 14.11 2.87 -5.56
C ALA A 148 13.28 1.81 -6.31
N THR A 149 13.39 1.78 -7.66
CA THR A 149 12.68 0.83 -8.55
C THR A 149 13.57 -0.30 -9.04
N SER A 150 14.89 -0.16 -8.89
CA SER A 150 15.86 -1.13 -9.31
C SER A 150 15.69 -2.44 -8.56
N GLY A 151 15.12 -3.39 -9.18
CA GLY A 151 14.70 -4.64 -8.56
C GLY A 151 13.32 -5.07 -9.03
N ALA A 152 12.43 -4.13 -9.24
CA ALA A 152 11.07 -4.40 -9.68
C ALA A 152 10.93 -4.45 -11.22
N VAL A 153 11.75 -3.71 -11.93
CA VAL A 153 11.71 -3.63 -13.41
C VAL A 153 12.51 -4.75 -14.07
N VAL A 154 13.40 -5.38 -13.33
CA VAL A 154 14.38 -6.34 -13.84
C VAL A 154 14.01 -7.76 -13.41
N GLY A 155 13.27 -8.48 -14.25
CA GLY A 155 13.01 -9.91 -14.07
C GLY A 155 12.33 -10.25 -12.73
N GLU A 156 11.06 -9.88 -12.58
CA GLU A 156 10.29 -10.10 -11.34
C GLU A 156 10.36 -11.51 -10.78
N ALA A 157 10.36 -12.51 -11.65
CA ALA A 157 10.37 -13.92 -11.26
C ALA A 157 11.64 -14.33 -10.51
N THR A 158 12.80 -13.75 -10.85
CA THR A 158 14.11 -14.11 -10.25
C THR A 158 14.37 -13.41 -8.91
N ARG A 159 13.74 -12.25 -8.67
CA ARG A 159 13.97 -11.44 -7.45
C ARG A 159 12.93 -11.59 -6.36
N GLN A 160 11.85 -12.33 -6.60
CA GLN A 160 10.87 -12.64 -5.54
C GLN A 160 11.56 -13.18 -4.28
N GLY A 161 12.51 -14.09 -4.43
CA GLY A 161 13.25 -14.66 -3.31
C GLY A 161 14.20 -13.68 -2.60
N ASN A 162 14.72 -12.65 -3.29
CA ASN A 162 15.64 -11.68 -2.71
C ASN A 162 14.90 -10.48 -2.10
N ASN A 163 13.85 -9.98 -2.75
CA ASN A 163 13.04 -8.89 -2.21
C ASN A 163 12.32 -9.27 -0.92
N ASN A 164 11.94 -10.56 -0.78
CA ASN A 164 11.28 -11.06 0.43
C ASN A 164 12.24 -11.43 1.57
N LYS A 165 13.56 -11.32 1.40
CA LYS A 165 14.58 -11.58 2.44
C LYS A 165 14.87 -10.37 3.34
N ALA A 166 14.49 -9.17 2.94
CA ALA A 166 14.69 -7.99 3.77
C ALA A 166 13.93 -8.14 5.09
N LYS A 167 14.57 -7.76 6.20
CA LYS A 167 13.91 -7.77 7.51
C LYS A 167 12.79 -6.73 7.53
N VAL A 168 11.57 -7.17 7.81
CA VAL A 168 10.41 -6.29 8.02
C VAL A 168 10.12 -6.21 9.51
N TYR A 169 10.01 -4.99 10.01
CA TYR A 169 9.60 -4.72 11.39
C TYR A 169 8.08 -4.60 11.43
N TYR A 170 7.39 -5.72 11.52
CA TYR A 170 5.92 -5.75 11.52
C TYR A 170 5.29 -5.49 12.89
N GLY A 171 6.07 -5.49 13.98
CA GLY A 171 5.55 -5.17 15.30
C GLY A 171 5.07 -3.72 15.42
N LEU A 172 4.21 -3.48 16.40
CA LEU A 172 3.66 -2.16 16.66
C LEU A 172 4.68 -1.23 17.32
N LEU A 173 4.52 0.07 17.11
CA LEU A 173 5.30 1.07 17.82
C LEU A 173 4.97 1.02 19.32
N LYS A 174 6.00 1.18 20.14
CA LYS A 174 5.80 1.37 21.58
C LYS A 174 5.03 2.69 21.78
N GLU A 175 3.88 2.58 22.42
CA GLU A 175 3.13 3.79 22.78
C GLU A 175 3.97 4.67 23.73
N PRO A 176 4.00 5.99 23.50
CA PRO A 176 4.65 6.89 24.43
C PRO A 176 4.01 6.77 25.81
N ASP A 177 4.83 6.77 26.87
CA ASP A 177 4.36 6.80 28.24
C ASP A 177 3.50 8.07 28.45
N ILE A 178 2.18 7.91 28.36
CA ILE A 178 1.23 8.96 28.70
C ILE A 178 1.18 9.02 30.22
N GLN A 179 2.09 9.79 30.82
CA GLN A 179 2.05 10.04 32.26
C GLN A 179 0.78 10.79 32.59
N CYS A 180 0.06 10.28 33.56
CA CYS A 180 -1.24 10.69 34.05
C CYS A 180 -1.51 12.18 33.98
N MET A 181 -2.42 12.62 33.11
CA MET A 181 -3.15 13.85 33.34
C MET A 181 -4.21 13.59 34.41
N PRO A 182 -4.41 14.47 35.37
CA PRO A 182 -5.48 14.33 36.35
C PRO A 182 -6.84 14.26 35.64
N PRO A 183 -7.83 13.53 36.19
CA PRO A 183 -9.18 13.48 35.63
C PRO A 183 -9.73 14.90 35.50
N THR A 184 -10.27 15.22 34.33
CA THR A 184 -10.96 16.48 34.09
C THR A 184 -12.24 16.50 34.92
N GLU A 185 -12.59 17.67 35.49
CA GLU A 185 -13.72 17.91 36.43
C GLU A 185 -15.09 17.47 35.90
N GLU A 186 -15.23 17.05 34.68
CA GLU A 186 -16.49 16.55 34.07
C GLU A 186 -16.88 15.11 34.47
N GLU A 187 -16.02 14.36 35.16
CA GLU A 187 -16.29 12.96 35.56
C GLU A 187 -16.77 12.81 37.04
N GLU A 188 -16.96 13.91 37.79
CA GLU A 188 -17.39 13.85 39.20
C GLU A 188 -18.93 13.86 39.42
N ASP A 189 -19.74 14.01 38.36
CA ASP A 189 -21.19 14.24 38.50
C ASP A 189 -22.06 12.97 38.56
N ASP A 190 -21.51 11.77 38.55
CA ASP A 190 -22.31 10.53 38.52
C ASP A 190 -22.24 9.67 39.80
N THR A 191 -21.80 10.23 40.92
CA THR A 191 -21.95 9.56 42.22
C THR A 191 -22.49 10.53 43.26
N GLY A 192 -23.81 10.74 43.24
CA GLY A 192 -24.54 11.40 44.31
C GLY A 192 -24.49 10.58 45.60
N GLY A 193 -23.89 11.12 46.64
CA GLY A 193 -23.86 10.50 47.98
C GLY A 193 -23.20 11.40 49.03
N VAL A 194 -24.02 12.10 49.73
CA VAL A 194 -23.91 12.91 50.96
C VAL A 194 -22.87 12.41 51.97
N ASP A 195 -22.04 13.26 52.45
CA ASP A 195 -21.69 13.68 53.79
C ASP A 195 -20.19 13.98 54.03
N GLY A 196 -20.00 15.08 54.74
CA GLY A 196 -18.78 15.79 55.02
C GLY A 196 -17.67 15.01 55.73
N ASP A 197 -16.46 15.39 55.49
CA ASP A 197 -15.41 15.89 56.36
C ASP A 197 -14.02 15.85 55.69
N LYS A 198 -13.30 16.99 55.71
CA LYS A 198 -11.86 17.26 55.60
C LYS A 198 -11.01 16.62 54.46
N PRO A 199 -10.19 17.43 53.78
CA PRO A 199 -9.39 16.99 52.64
C PRO A 199 -8.14 16.22 53.10
N LYS A 200 -8.18 14.90 53.06
CA LYS A 200 -6.98 14.05 53.05
C LYS A 200 -6.44 14.03 51.65
N LYS A 201 -5.19 14.52 51.45
CA LYS A 201 -4.39 14.33 50.22
C LYS A 201 -4.39 12.86 49.84
N LYS A 202 -5.29 12.42 48.96
CA LYS A 202 -5.24 11.08 48.35
C LYS A 202 -4.04 11.01 47.42
N LYS A 203 -3.08 10.17 47.72
CA LYS A 203 -2.06 9.73 46.75
C LYS A 203 -2.80 9.22 45.52
N ALA A 204 -2.51 9.80 44.36
CA ALA A 204 -3.08 9.38 43.09
C ALA A 204 -2.85 7.87 42.93
N LYS A 205 -3.94 7.09 42.94
CA LYS A 205 -3.89 5.67 42.59
C LYS A 205 -3.49 5.61 41.11
N LYS A 206 -2.34 4.98 40.81
CA LYS A 206 -1.96 4.68 39.44
C LYS A 206 -3.06 3.83 38.82
N ASP A 207 -3.64 4.33 37.75
CA ASP A 207 -4.66 3.63 36.97
C ASP A 207 -4.10 2.28 36.49
N PRO A 208 -4.76 1.14 36.76
CA PRO A 208 -4.23 -0.19 36.40
C PRO A 208 -4.02 -0.34 34.90
N LEU A 209 -4.68 0.44 34.06
CA LEU A 209 -4.49 0.48 32.58
C LEU A 209 -3.06 0.90 32.17
N PHE A 210 -2.39 1.74 32.96
CA PHE A 210 -1.06 2.29 32.63
C PHE A 210 0.09 1.63 33.37
N SER A 211 -0.18 0.63 34.22
CA SER A 211 0.85 -0.03 35.05
C SER A 211 1.55 -1.21 34.38
N LYS A 212 1.05 -1.72 33.24
CA LYS A 212 1.71 -2.80 32.51
C LYS A 212 2.86 -2.23 31.67
N LYS A 213 4.10 -2.43 32.13
CA LYS A 213 5.29 -2.28 31.28
C LYS A 213 5.15 -3.26 30.11
N THR A 214 4.76 -2.76 28.95
CA THR A 214 4.74 -3.53 27.71
C THR A 214 6.17 -3.98 27.43
N LYS A 215 6.38 -5.30 27.36
CA LYS A 215 7.64 -5.87 26.89
C LYS A 215 7.88 -5.33 25.48
N SER A 216 9.10 -4.91 25.18
CA SER A 216 9.45 -4.48 23.82
C SER A 216 9.27 -5.68 22.88
N ASP A 217 8.41 -5.54 21.88
CA ASP A 217 8.28 -6.53 20.82
C ASP A 217 9.59 -6.57 20.01
N PRO A 218 10.26 -7.73 19.87
CA PRO A 218 11.50 -7.84 19.10
C PRO A 218 11.31 -7.51 17.61
N ASN A 219 10.07 -7.53 17.12
CA ASN A 219 9.71 -7.20 15.73
C ASN A 219 9.24 -5.75 15.57
N ALA A 220 9.21 -4.96 16.65
CA ALA A 220 8.90 -3.54 16.57
C ALA A 220 10.03 -2.76 15.89
N PRO A 221 9.70 -1.71 15.09
CA PRO A 221 10.72 -0.86 14.52
C PRO A 221 11.47 -0.08 15.59
N PRO A 222 12.76 0.27 15.36
CA PRO A 222 13.50 1.15 16.26
C PRO A 222 12.78 2.45 16.53
N VAL A 223 12.87 2.96 17.75
CA VAL A 223 12.27 4.24 18.13
C VAL A 223 12.88 5.37 17.29
N GLY A 224 12.03 6.22 16.72
CA GLY A 224 12.48 7.35 15.90
C GLY A 224 12.87 7.00 14.45
N ARG A 225 12.62 5.76 13.98
CA ARG A 225 12.87 5.38 12.58
C ARG A 225 12.08 6.25 11.60
N MET A 226 10.83 6.52 11.91
CA MET A 226 9.98 7.46 11.19
C MET A 226 9.77 8.67 12.08
N PRO A 227 10.21 9.89 11.67
CA PRO A 227 10.03 11.09 12.50
C PRO A 227 8.54 11.40 12.64
N LEU A 228 8.05 11.50 13.87
CA LEU A 228 6.68 11.90 14.17
C LEU A 228 6.72 13.21 14.97
N PRO A 229 5.78 14.13 14.73
CA PRO A 229 5.67 15.35 15.50
C PRO A 229 5.34 15.03 16.97
N ASN A 230 5.75 15.93 17.87
CA ASN A 230 5.39 15.80 19.28
C ASN A 230 3.88 15.90 19.46
N LEU A 231 3.33 14.99 20.25
CA LEU A 231 1.90 14.96 20.57
C LEU A 231 1.52 16.21 21.39
N LYS A 232 0.51 16.92 20.92
CA LYS A 232 -0.12 18.01 21.68
C LYS A 232 -0.94 17.43 22.83
N ASP A 233 -1.25 18.23 23.86
CA ASP A 233 -1.99 17.76 25.02
C ASP A 233 -3.42 17.34 24.67
N ALA A 234 -4.06 18.00 23.70
CA ALA A 234 -5.35 17.58 23.15
C ALA A 234 -5.30 16.18 22.53
N ASP A 235 -4.24 15.86 21.78
CA ASP A 235 -4.05 14.55 21.14
C ASP A 235 -3.80 13.45 22.19
N LYS A 236 -3.12 13.79 23.28
CA LYS A 236 -2.93 12.88 24.42
C LYS A 236 -4.25 12.53 25.10
N LEU A 237 -5.13 13.53 25.32
CA LEU A 237 -6.47 13.33 25.89
C LEU A 237 -7.33 12.42 24.98
N GLU A 238 -7.31 12.67 23.67
CA GLU A 238 -8.03 11.81 22.72
C GLU A 238 -7.51 10.36 22.72
N LYS A 239 -6.20 10.15 22.81
CA LYS A 239 -5.62 8.81 22.95
C LYS A 239 -6.05 8.13 24.25
N VAL A 240 -6.12 8.85 25.37
CA VAL A 240 -6.64 8.32 26.64
C VAL A 240 -8.11 7.92 26.51
N LYS A 241 -8.95 8.74 25.89
CA LYS A 241 -10.35 8.40 25.60
C LYS A 241 -10.44 7.15 24.72
N ALA A 242 -9.64 7.08 23.66
CA ALA A 242 -9.58 5.92 22.76
C ALA A 242 -9.18 4.63 23.49
N LEU A 243 -8.21 4.68 24.40
CA LEU A 243 -7.79 3.54 25.22
C LEU A 243 -8.89 3.10 26.20
N ARG A 244 -9.61 4.05 26.82
CA ARG A 244 -10.75 3.73 27.69
C ARG A 244 -11.92 3.10 26.92
N GLU A 245 -12.20 3.57 25.69
CA GLU A 245 -13.18 2.92 24.82
C GLU A 245 -12.73 1.53 24.39
N ALA A 246 -11.43 1.36 24.07
CA ALA A 246 -10.86 0.07 23.71
C ALA A 246 -10.92 -0.94 24.86
N SER A 247 -10.84 -0.51 26.13
CA SER A 247 -11.00 -1.39 27.30
C SER A 247 -12.42 -1.96 27.44
N LYS A 248 -13.44 -1.29 26.88
CA LYS A 248 -14.84 -1.72 26.83
C LYS A 248 -15.18 -2.52 25.55
N ARG A 249 -14.17 -2.92 24.79
CA ARG A 249 -14.33 -3.64 23.53
C ARG A 249 -14.90 -5.03 23.76
N VAL A 250 -15.83 -5.44 22.93
CA VAL A 250 -16.32 -6.82 22.86
C VAL A 250 -15.26 -7.66 22.13
N ILE A 251 -14.84 -8.75 22.74
CA ILE A 251 -13.94 -9.71 22.10
C ILE A 251 -14.78 -10.55 21.13
N LEU A 252 -14.40 -10.53 19.86
CA LEU A 252 -15.08 -11.26 18.81
C LEU A 252 -14.49 -12.66 18.62
N GLY A 253 -15.32 -13.57 18.15
CA GLY A 253 -14.94 -14.94 17.87
C GLY A 253 -16.07 -15.70 17.19
N PRO A 254 -15.91 -17.01 16.95
CA PRO A 254 -16.94 -17.84 16.29
C PRO A 254 -18.29 -17.79 16.99
N ASP A 255 -18.30 -17.73 18.32
CA ASP A 255 -19.52 -17.66 19.15
C ASP A 255 -20.04 -16.23 19.38
N THR A 256 -19.17 -15.22 19.17
CA THR A 256 -19.47 -13.82 19.43
C THR A 256 -19.25 -13.00 18.17
N LEU A 257 -20.24 -12.97 17.29
CA LEU A 257 -20.14 -12.21 16.03
C LEU A 257 -20.42 -10.72 16.27
N PRO A 258 -19.85 -9.82 15.45
CA PRO A 258 -20.09 -8.40 15.55
C PRO A 258 -21.55 -8.05 15.21
N SER A 259 -22.12 -7.10 15.92
CA SER A 259 -23.33 -6.42 15.47
C SER A 259 -23.01 -5.57 14.25
N ILE A 260 -23.93 -5.52 13.28
CA ILE A 260 -23.75 -4.76 12.04
C ILE A 260 -24.75 -3.62 11.98
N CYS A 261 -24.25 -2.41 11.76
CA CYS A 261 -25.05 -1.25 11.37
C CYS A 261 -24.74 -0.91 9.92
N PHE A 262 -25.74 -0.97 9.04
CA PHE A 262 -25.54 -0.73 7.61
C PHE A 262 -26.23 0.54 7.16
N TYR A 263 -25.47 1.49 6.62
CA TYR A 263 -25.95 2.73 6.05
C TYR A 263 -26.19 2.57 4.56
N THR A 264 -27.44 2.59 4.16
CA THR A 264 -27.84 2.54 2.76
C THR A 264 -28.02 3.95 2.23
N LEU A 265 -27.28 4.29 1.20
CA LEU A 265 -27.40 5.56 0.49
C LEU A 265 -28.45 5.38 -0.61
N LEU A 266 -29.54 6.14 -0.47
CA LEU A 266 -30.61 6.17 -1.48
C LEU A 266 -30.30 7.24 -2.51
N ASN A 267 -30.20 6.86 -3.75
CA ASN A 267 -29.99 7.78 -4.85
C ASN A 267 -31.32 8.43 -5.24
N ALA A 268 -31.63 9.57 -4.62
CA ALA A 268 -32.86 10.33 -4.92
C ALA A 268 -32.85 11.01 -6.29
N VAL A 269 -31.68 11.10 -6.94
CA VAL A 269 -31.49 11.73 -8.25
C VAL A 269 -30.59 10.83 -9.08
N HIS A 270 -31.10 10.31 -10.20
CA HIS A 270 -30.42 9.39 -11.12
C HIS A 270 -29.11 9.91 -11.75
N THR A 271 -28.66 11.10 -11.41
CA THR A 271 -27.48 11.77 -11.98
C THR A 271 -26.22 11.75 -11.09
N LEU A 272 -26.35 11.42 -9.81
CA LEU A 272 -25.26 11.49 -8.84
C LEU A 272 -24.87 10.09 -8.35
N SER A 273 -23.79 9.54 -8.87
CA SER A 273 -23.26 8.27 -8.37
C SER A 273 -22.31 8.52 -7.19
N VAL A 274 -22.46 7.71 -6.15
CA VAL A 274 -21.52 7.63 -5.03
C VAL A 274 -20.28 6.87 -5.50
N THR A 275 -19.12 7.49 -5.34
CA THR A 275 -17.84 6.93 -5.80
C THR A 275 -16.95 6.49 -4.65
N ALA A 276 -17.09 7.12 -3.49
CA ALA A 276 -16.29 6.84 -2.30
C ALA A 276 -17.09 7.00 -1.02
N ALA A 277 -16.77 6.22 -0.02
CA ALA A 277 -17.33 6.35 1.33
C ALA A 277 -16.24 6.03 2.38
N GLU A 278 -16.18 6.81 3.44
CA GLU A 278 -15.25 6.61 4.55
C GLU A 278 -15.92 6.98 5.88
N VAL A 279 -15.71 6.16 6.90
CA VAL A 279 -16.19 6.39 8.27
C VAL A 279 -15.00 6.82 9.13
N ALA A 280 -15.17 7.85 9.95
CA ALA A 280 -14.13 8.29 10.89
C ALA A 280 -13.81 7.19 11.92
N GLU A 281 -12.59 7.16 12.43
CA GLU A 281 -12.09 6.10 13.30
C GLU A 281 -12.93 5.92 14.59
N ASP A 282 -13.48 7.00 15.12
CA ASP A 282 -14.37 6.98 16.28
C ASP A 282 -15.85 6.73 15.91
N SER A 283 -16.14 6.52 14.64
CA SER A 283 -17.49 6.29 14.11
C SER A 283 -18.45 7.46 14.28
N SER A 284 -17.93 8.69 14.45
CA SER A 284 -18.77 9.89 14.64
C SER A 284 -19.17 10.58 13.32
N LEU A 285 -18.38 10.40 12.27
CA LEU A 285 -18.56 11.07 10.97
C LEU A 285 -18.56 10.05 9.83
N LEU A 286 -19.35 10.34 8.81
CA LEU A 286 -19.37 9.64 7.52
C LEU A 286 -19.13 10.65 6.41
N ALA A 287 -18.10 10.44 5.59
CA ALA A 287 -17.82 11.23 4.40
C ALA A 287 -18.13 10.40 3.15
N ILE A 288 -18.76 11.04 2.16
CA ILE A 288 -19.11 10.43 0.89
C ILE A 288 -18.64 11.34 -0.22
N GLY A 289 -17.94 10.76 -1.20
CA GLY A 289 -17.53 11.38 -2.43
C GLY A 289 -18.47 11.03 -3.57
N PHE A 290 -18.69 12.00 -4.44
CA PHE A 290 -19.61 11.87 -5.58
C PHE A 290 -18.88 12.09 -6.91
N SER A 291 -19.53 11.64 -7.98
CA SER A 291 -19.06 11.82 -9.36
C SER A 291 -19.12 13.27 -9.85
N ASP A 292 -19.89 14.13 -9.19
CA ASP A 292 -20.00 15.57 -9.47
C ASP A 292 -18.95 16.43 -8.77
N SER A 293 -17.88 15.85 -8.26
CA SER A 293 -16.79 16.51 -7.54
C SER A 293 -17.17 17.04 -6.13
N CYS A 294 -18.36 16.71 -5.64
CA CYS A 294 -18.82 17.10 -4.31
C CYS A 294 -18.41 16.05 -3.26
N ILE A 295 -18.06 16.53 -2.08
CA ILE A 295 -17.91 15.69 -0.90
C ILE A 295 -18.97 16.12 0.10
N LYS A 296 -19.68 15.17 0.69
CA LYS A 296 -20.65 15.46 1.74
C LYS A 296 -20.30 14.68 3.01
N VAL A 297 -20.28 15.38 4.13
CA VAL A 297 -19.94 14.82 5.44
C VAL A 297 -21.17 14.87 6.34
N TRP A 298 -21.52 13.74 6.94
CA TRP A 298 -22.63 13.60 7.89
C TRP A 298 -22.12 13.31 9.29
N SER A 299 -22.82 13.83 10.28
CA SER A 299 -22.67 13.40 11.66
C SER A 299 -23.50 12.12 11.90
N LEU A 300 -22.85 11.08 12.40
CA LEU A 300 -23.48 9.82 12.80
C LEU A 300 -23.91 9.81 14.29
N VAL A 301 -23.56 10.88 15.01
CA VAL A 301 -23.90 11.09 16.42
C VAL A 301 -24.92 12.24 16.55
N PRO A 302 -25.64 12.35 17.66
CA PRO A 302 -26.63 13.44 17.86
C PRO A 302 -26.04 14.85 17.80
N GLN A 303 -24.73 14.98 17.98
CA GLN A 303 -24.03 16.26 17.89
C GLN A 303 -24.01 16.76 16.45
N LYS A 304 -24.49 17.99 16.25
CA LYS A 304 -24.50 18.64 14.94
C LYS A 304 -23.13 19.19 14.56
N LEU A 305 -22.86 19.26 13.27
CA LEU A 305 -21.65 19.85 12.71
C LEU A 305 -21.71 21.37 12.84
N ARG A 306 -20.72 21.98 13.51
CA ARG A 306 -20.67 23.41 13.79
C ARG A 306 -19.49 24.07 13.05
N LEU A 307 -19.67 25.33 12.70
CA LEU A 307 -18.58 26.19 12.24
C LEU A 307 -17.94 26.85 13.48
N MET A 308 -16.63 26.71 13.65
CA MET A 308 -15.93 27.18 14.86
C MET A 308 -16.03 28.70 15.12
N LYS A 309 -16.38 29.49 14.09
CA LYS A 309 -16.51 30.96 14.20
C LYS A 309 -17.90 31.45 14.61
N MET A 310 -18.92 30.60 14.66
CA MET A 310 -20.29 31.01 14.98
C MET A 310 -20.81 30.16 16.14
N MET A 311 -20.90 30.75 17.31
CA MET A 311 -21.54 30.14 18.48
C MET A 311 -23.09 30.06 18.37
N ASP A 312 -23.68 30.44 17.22
CA ASP A 312 -25.10 30.44 17.02
C ASP A 312 -25.61 29.06 16.61
N ASP A 313 -26.43 28.43 17.40
CA ASP A 313 -27.04 27.11 17.18
C ASP A 313 -27.85 27.02 15.86
N ARG A 314 -28.20 28.18 15.27
CA ARG A 314 -28.96 28.26 14.02
C ARG A 314 -28.20 27.77 12.78
N THR A 315 -26.85 27.68 12.85
CA THR A 315 -26.00 27.22 11.73
C THR A 315 -25.55 25.75 11.88
N ALA A 316 -26.02 25.07 12.92
CA ALA A 316 -25.65 23.69 13.17
C ALA A 316 -26.48 22.76 12.28
N GLU A 317 -25.82 22.05 11.38
CA GLU A 317 -26.40 21.12 10.42
C GLU A 317 -25.97 19.67 10.69
N THR A 318 -26.78 18.72 10.23
CA THR A 318 -26.45 17.29 10.32
C THR A 318 -25.48 16.86 9.23
N SER A 319 -25.31 17.67 8.18
CA SER A 319 -24.41 17.41 7.07
C SER A 319 -23.79 18.70 6.53
N ARG A 320 -22.56 18.58 5.96
CA ARG A 320 -21.83 19.66 5.30
C ARG A 320 -21.34 19.19 3.95
N SER A 321 -21.41 20.08 2.95
CA SER A 321 -20.88 19.83 1.62
C SER A 321 -19.57 20.60 1.41
N LEU A 322 -18.60 19.96 0.78
CA LEU A 322 -17.29 20.52 0.44
C LEU A 322 -17.16 20.54 -1.08
N PHE A 323 -16.81 21.70 -1.62
CA PHE A 323 -16.67 21.91 -3.04
C PHE A 323 -15.26 22.41 -3.37
N GLY A 324 -14.72 22.01 -4.51
CA GLY A 324 -13.41 22.48 -4.97
C GLY A 324 -12.70 21.58 -5.96
N HIS A 325 -12.91 20.27 -5.95
CA HIS A 325 -12.42 19.40 -7.01
C HIS A 325 -13.10 19.67 -8.36
N ASN A 326 -12.42 19.34 -9.45
CA ASN A 326 -12.93 19.51 -10.81
C ASN A 326 -13.27 18.18 -11.50
N GLY A 327 -13.24 17.07 -10.76
CA GLY A 327 -13.55 15.74 -11.26
C GLY A 327 -14.08 14.84 -10.14
N PRO A 328 -14.57 13.63 -10.47
CA PRO A 328 -15.06 12.66 -9.52
C PRO A 328 -14.12 12.43 -8.35
N ILE A 329 -14.67 12.16 -7.17
CA ILE A 329 -13.92 11.83 -5.96
C ILE A 329 -13.78 10.32 -5.89
N TYR A 330 -12.56 9.80 -5.90
CA TYR A 330 -12.32 8.36 -5.89
C TYR A 330 -12.05 7.76 -4.52
N ASN A 331 -11.50 8.54 -3.60
CA ASN A 331 -11.28 8.05 -2.23
C ASN A 331 -11.25 9.20 -1.23
N LEU A 332 -11.52 8.87 0.03
CA LEU A 332 -11.56 9.77 1.18
C LEU A 332 -10.79 9.15 2.33
N SER A 333 -10.16 9.96 3.18
CA SER A 333 -9.52 9.48 4.40
C SER A 333 -9.56 10.53 5.51
N PHE A 334 -10.15 10.18 6.64
CA PHE A 334 -10.11 11.02 7.83
C PHE A 334 -8.75 10.95 8.52
N SER A 335 -8.30 12.06 9.07
CA SER A 335 -7.20 12.05 10.03
C SER A 335 -7.63 11.35 11.34
N PRO A 336 -6.71 10.67 12.06
CA PRO A 336 -7.05 9.98 13.31
C PRO A 336 -7.62 10.90 14.39
N ASP A 337 -7.25 12.18 14.38
CA ASP A 337 -7.74 13.23 15.28
C ASP A 337 -9.08 13.86 14.84
N ARG A 338 -9.62 13.46 13.68
CA ARG A 338 -10.87 13.96 13.06
C ARG A 338 -10.88 15.45 12.73
N ASN A 339 -9.74 16.09 12.71
CA ASN A 339 -9.66 17.53 12.39
C ASN A 339 -9.55 17.78 10.88
N LEU A 340 -9.08 16.77 10.16
CA LEU A 340 -8.78 16.86 8.73
C LEU A 340 -9.41 15.72 7.94
N LEU A 341 -9.70 15.99 6.69
CA LEU A 341 -10.15 15.02 5.70
C LEU A 341 -9.28 15.17 4.44
N LEU A 342 -8.80 14.07 3.90
CA LEU A 342 -8.17 14.00 2.58
C LEU A 342 -9.15 13.48 1.55
N SER A 343 -9.05 13.99 0.34
CA SER A 343 -9.79 13.50 -0.83
C SER A 343 -8.89 13.37 -2.05
N SER A 344 -9.06 12.29 -2.80
CA SER A 344 -8.40 12.06 -4.10
C SER A 344 -9.42 12.11 -5.23
N SER A 345 -9.00 12.62 -6.40
CA SER A 345 -9.90 12.89 -7.51
C SER A 345 -9.28 12.58 -8.87
N GLU A 346 -10.14 12.47 -9.87
CA GLU A 346 -9.78 12.40 -11.29
C GLU A 346 -8.98 13.60 -11.75
N ASP A 347 -9.16 14.77 -11.13
CA ASP A 347 -8.44 16.02 -11.44
C ASP A 347 -6.94 15.97 -11.13
N SER A 348 -6.38 14.79 -10.81
CA SER A 348 -4.97 14.53 -10.46
C SER A 348 -4.51 15.21 -9.17
N THR A 349 -5.41 15.80 -8.40
CA THR A 349 -5.08 16.47 -7.14
C THR A 349 -5.56 15.69 -5.92
N VAL A 350 -4.87 15.91 -4.82
CA VAL A 350 -5.31 15.52 -3.49
C VAL A 350 -5.56 16.78 -2.68
N ARG A 351 -6.69 16.86 -2.02
CA ARG A 351 -7.06 18.02 -1.22
C ARG A 351 -7.18 17.68 0.24
N LEU A 352 -6.68 18.59 1.07
CA LEU A 352 -6.79 18.54 2.52
C LEU A 352 -7.86 19.55 2.97
N TRP A 353 -8.85 19.06 3.66
CA TRP A 353 -9.97 19.84 4.18
C TRP A 353 -9.89 19.95 5.69
N SER A 354 -10.11 21.14 6.24
CA SER A 354 -10.29 21.32 7.66
C SER A 354 -11.76 21.11 8.04
N LEU A 355 -12.02 20.21 8.96
CA LEU A 355 -13.37 19.94 9.47
C LEU A 355 -13.82 20.96 10.54
N HIS A 356 -12.94 21.89 10.95
CA HIS A 356 -13.29 23.02 11.79
C HIS A 356 -13.84 24.20 10.98
N THR A 357 -13.20 24.47 9.84
CA THR A 357 -13.57 25.60 8.96
C THR A 357 -14.41 25.18 7.76
N TRP A 358 -14.50 23.89 7.47
CA TRP A 358 -15.17 23.31 6.30
C TRP A 358 -14.66 23.86 4.98
N THR A 359 -13.36 24.15 4.92
CA THR A 359 -12.69 24.71 3.74
C THR A 359 -11.49 23.86 3.34
N CYS A 360 -11.13 23.93 2.05
CA CYS A 360 -9.89 23.35 1.55
C CYS A 360 -8.70 24.16 2.08
N VAL A 361 -7.78 23.50 2.79
CA VAL A 361 -6.57 24.11 3.35
C VAL A 361 -5.40 24.00 2.40
N VAL A 362 -5.21 22.80 1.80
CA VAL A 362 -4.08 22.51 0.90
C VAL A 362 -4.57 21.73 -0.30
N CYS A 363 -4.00 22.03 -1.46
CA CYS A 363 -4.15 21.25 -2.69
C CYS A 363 -2.77 20.71 -3.07
N TYR A 364 -2.59 19.40 -2.94
CA TYR A 364 -1.35 18.72 -3.31
C TYR A 364 -1.37 18.38 -4.79
N LYS A 365 -0.39 18.91 -5.51
CA LYS A 365 -0.18 18.68 -6.94
C LYS A 365 1.14 17.95 -7.12
N GLY A 366 1.10 16.82 -7.77
CA GLY A 366 2.32 16.04 -8.01
C GLY A 366 2.05 14.88 -8.96
N HIS A 367 0.92 14.21 -8.79
CA HIS A 367 0.44 13.28 -9.80
C HIS A 367 0.00 14.04 -11.07
N LEU A 368 0.24 13.43 -12.23
CA LEU A 368 -0.17 13.98 -13.55
C LEU A 368 -1.44 13.33 -14.08
N PHE A 369 -1.88 12.28 -13.42
CA PHE A 369 -3.02 11.43 -13.79
C PHE A 369 -3.95 11.25 -12.59
N PRO A 370 -5.16 10.69 -12.79
CA PRO A 370 -6.12 10.44 -11.73
C PRO A 370 -5.51 9.78 -10.49
N VAL A 371 -5.92 10.22 -9.32
CA VAL A 371 -5.49 9.67 -8.04
C VAL A 371 -6.60 8.77 -7.51
N TRP A 372 -6.36 7.45 -7.50
CA TRP A 372 -7.36 6.46 -7.17
C TRP A 372 -7.62 6.33 -5.67
N CYS A 373 -6.57 6.40 -4.86
CA CYS A 373 -6.70 6.20 -3.43
C CYS A 373 -5.83 7.16 -2.63
N VAL A 374 -6.29 7.53 -1.44
CA VAL A 374 -5.57 8.33 -0.46
C VAL A 374 -5.83 7.78 0.94
N ARG A 375 -4.78 7.64 1.76
CA ARG A 375 -4.89 7.16 3.14
C ARG A 375 -3.98 7.95 4.07
N PHE A 376 -4.52 8.40 5.22
CA PHE A 376 -3.71 8.88 6.33
C PHE A 376 -2.92 7.76 6.98
N SER A 377 -1.75 8.09 7.50
CA SER A 377 -1.05 7.19 8.41
C SER A 377 -1.81 7.08 9.74
N PRO A 378 -1.66 5.97 10.47
CA PRO A 378 -2.29 5.80 11.79
C PRO A 378 -1.92 6.89 12.80
N HIS A 379 -0.83 7.62 12.59
CA HIS A 379 -0.37 8.71 13.43
C HIS A 379 -0.73 10.12 12.91
N GLY A 380 -1.41 10.21 11.76
CA GLY A 380 -2.06 11.42 11.28
C GLY A 380 -1.19 12.48 10.59
N TYR A 381 0.14 12.38 10.63
CA TYR A 381 1.05 13.37 10.04
C TYR A 381 1.39 13.08 8.58
N TYR A 382 1.59 11.81 8.26
CA TYR A 382 1.86 11.36 6.90
C TYR A 382 0.60 10.87 6.21
N PHE A 383 0.60 10.91 4.90
CA PHE A 383 -0.41 10.26 4.08
C PHE A 383 0.20 9.69 2.80
N ALA A 384 -0.45 8.72 2.22
CA ALA A 384 -0.03 8.08 0.99
C ALA A 384 -1.13 8.18 -0.07
N THR A 385 -0.71 8.24 -1.33
CA THR A 385 -1.59 8.33 -2.50
C THR A 385 -1.20 7.28 -3.53
N SER A 386 -2.17 6.80 -4.30
CA SER A 386 -1.95 5.91 -5.43
C SER A 386 -2.65 6.45 -6.68
N SER A 387 -2.07 6.21 -7.86
CA SER A 387 -2.49 6.89 -9.09
C SER A 387 -2.39 5.99 -10.32
N HIS A 388 -3.09 6.42 -11.36
CA HIS A 388 -2.98 5.91 -12.72
C HIS A 388 -1.56 6.08 -13.32
N ASP A 389 -0.73 6.99 -12.77
CA ASP A 389 0.68 7.16 -13.18
C ASP A 389 1.58 5.97 -12.78
N LYS A 390 1.00 4.86 -12.31
CA LYS A 390 1.67 3.62 -11.87
C LYS A 390 2.56 3.81 -10.64
N THR A 391 2.42 4.94 -9.95
CA THR A 391 3.16 5.24 -8.72
C THR A 391 2.24 5.38 -7.52
N ALA A 392 2.77 5.08 -6.34
CA ALA A 392 2.25 5.57 -5.09
C ALA A 392 3.24 6.59 -4.52
N ARG A 393 2.75 7.51 -3.70
CA ARG A 393 3.59 8.57 -3.12
C ARG A 393 3.32 8.74 -1.65
N LEU A 394 4.38 9.04 -0.91
CA LEU A 394 4.31 9.38 0.51
C LEU A 394 4.46 10.89 0.66
N TRP A 395 3.59 11.48 1.45
CA TRP A 395 3.53 12.91 1.70
C TRP A 395 3.52 13.20 3.20
N ALA A 396 3.92 14.41 3.57
CA ALA A 396 3.64 14.99 4.88
C ALA A 396 2.61 16.12 4.73
N THR A 397 1.77 16.30 5.74
CA THR A 397 0.69 17.31 5.69
C THR A 397 1.21 18.76 5.59
N ASP A 398 2.43 19.00 6.00
CA ASP A 398 3.11 20.31 5.99
C ASP A 398 3.98 20.55 4.73
N SER A 399 4.11 19.55 3.84
CA SER A 399 4.91 19.64 2.62
C SER A 399 4.06 19.54 1.37
N HIS A 400 4.29 20.44 0.42
CA HIS A 400 3.62 20.43 -0.89
C HIS A 400 4.28 19.46 -1.90
N GLN A 401 5.42 18.88 -1.56
CA GLN A 401 6.12 17.89 -2.37
C GLN A 401 6.10 16.51 -1.73
N PRO A 402 6.04 15.42 -2.51
CA PRO A 402 6.10 14.08 -1.98
C PRO A 402 7.46 13.81 -1.36
N LEU A 403 7.47 13.16 -0.19
CA LEU A 403 8.68 12.73 0.50
C LEU A 403 9.32 11.52 -0.17
N ARG A 404 8.49 10.61 -0.71
CA ARG A 404 8.93 9.40 -1.41
C ARG A 404 8.00 9.12 -2.59
N ILE A 405 8.56 8.50 -3.62
CA ILE A 405 7.82 7.99 -4.78
C ILE A 405 8.08 6.49 -4.83
N PHE A 406 7.01 5.72 -4.68
CA PHE A 406 7.03 4.27 -4.80
C PHE A 406 6.71 3.90 -6.25
N ALA A 407 7.74 3.68 -7.03
CA ALA A 407 7.62 3.33 -8.43
C ALA A 407 8.10 1.88 -8.64
N GLY A 408 7.36 1.11 -9.43
CA GLY A 408 7.67 -0.30 -9.68
C GLY A 408 6.49 -1.10 -10.21
N HIS A 409 5.25 -0.65 -9.97
CA HIS A 409 4.09 -1.26 -10.58
C HIS A 409 4.06 -1.05 -12.11
N TYR A 410 3.52 -2.02 -12.83
CA TYR A 410 3.43 -1.99 -14.30
C TYR A 410 2.12 -1.42 -14.82
N SER A 411 1.11 -1.35 -13.96
CA SER A 411 -0.20 -0.79 -14.25
C SER A 411 -0.62 0.16 -13.12
N ASP A 412 -1.86 0.62 -13.19
CA ASP A 412 -2.46 1.49 -12.19
C ASP A 412 -2.22 0.98 -10.78
N VAL A 413 -1.92 1.89 -9.87
CA VAL A 413 -1.92 1.60 -8.45
C VAL A 413 -3.29 1.99 -7.90
N ASP A 414 -4.15 1.00 -7.68
CA ASP A 414 -5.56 1.21 -7.38
C ASP A 414 -5.80 1.51 -5.90
N VAL A 415 -5.00 0.90 -5.02
CA VAL A 415 -5.18 1.02 -3.57
C VAL A 415 -3.86 1.17 -2.84
N VAL A 416 -3.88 1.96 -1.78
CA VAL A 416 -2.77 2.17 -0.86
C VAL A 416 -3.26 2.05 0.57
N GLN A 417 -2.45 1.44 1.45
CA GLN A 417 -2.76 1.31 2.87
C GLN A 417 -1.49 1.38 3.72
N PHE A 418 -1.55 2.09 4.84
CA PHE A 418 -0.47 2.11 5.81
C PHE A 418 -0.47 0.88 6.71
N HIS A 419 0.73 0.42 6.99
CA HIS A 419 0.95 -0.53 8.08
C HIS A 419 0.63 0.14 9.43
N PRO A 420 0.09 -0.59 10.43
CA PRO A 420 -0.26 -0.02 11.75
C PRO A 420 0.89 0.73 12.45
N ASN A 421 2.15 0.36 12.20
CA ASN A 421 3.31 1.06 12.76
C ASN A 421 3.79 2.27 11.93
N SER A 422 3.09 2.64 10.86
CA SER A 422 3.41 3.78 9.96
C SER A 422 4.78 3.72 9.26
N ASN A 423 5.55 2.63 9.40
CA ASN A 423 6.86 2.50 8.77
C ASN A 423 6.81 1.92 7.37
N TYR A 424 5.70 1.29 7.00
CA TYR A 424 5.51 0.67 5.70
C TYR A 424 4.18 1.07 5.08
N VAL A 425 4.16 1.04 3.76
CA VAL A 425 2.97 1.24 2.93
C VAL A 425 2.81 0.03 2.03
N ALA A 426 1.61 -0.54 1.98
CA ALA A 426 1.24 -1.55 1.01
C ALA A 426 0.48 -0.91 -0.16
N THR A 427 0.73 -1.40 -1.36
CA THR A 427 0.04 -1.01 -2.58
C THR A 427 -0.54 -2.23 -3.29
N GLY A 428 -1.74 -2.10 -3.80
CA GLY A 428 -2.38 -3.07 -4.68
C GLY A 428 -2.61 -2.44 -6.05
N SER A 429 -2.41 -3.21 -7.10
CA SER A 429 -2.38 -2.69 -8.46
C SER A 429 -3.20 -3.56 -9.43
N SER A 430 -3.58 -2.95 -10.54
CA SER A 430 -4.13 -3.62 -11.71
C SER A 430 -3.11 -4.55 -12.41
N ASP A 431 -1.82 -4.49 -12.04
CA ASP A 431 -0.81 -5.49 -12.45
C ASP A 431 -0.91 -6.82 -11.67
N MET A 432 -1.97 -7.00 -10.85
CA MET A 432 -2.26 -8.19 -10.04
C MET A 432 -1.23 -8.47 -8.93
N THR A 433 -0.37 -7.51 -8.61
CA THR A 433 0.62 -7.64 -7.53
C THR A 433 0.30 -6.76 -6.33
N VAL A 434 0.64 -7.25 -5.14
CA VAL A 434 0.68 -6.47 -3.91
C VAL A 434 2.14 -6.22 -3.56
N ARG A 435 2.50 -4.97 -3.26
CA ARG A 435 3.86 -4.61 -2.87
C ARG A 435 3.87 -3.91 -1.52
N LEU A 436 4.90 -4.20 -0.73
CA LEU A 436 5.15 -3.52 0.54
C LEU A 436 6.39 -2.64 0.39
N TRP A 437 6.26 -1.38 0.76
CA TRP A 437 7.29 -0.35 0.62
C TRP A 437 7.72 0.15 1.99
N ASP A 438 9.01 0.38 2.14
CA ASP A 438 9.58 1.02 3.32
C ASP A 438 9.46 2.54 3.19
N CYS A 439 8.77 3.20 4.11
CA CYS A 439 8.56 4.65 4.08
C CYS A 439 9.86 5.45 4.23
N VAL A 440 10.86 4.92 4.93
CA VAL A 440 12.12 5.63 5.18
C VAL A 440 13.02 5.59 3.97
N THR A 441 13.21 4.41 3.39
CA THR A 441 14.12 4.21 2.25
C THR A 441 13.45 4.40 0.89
N GLY A 442 12.13 4.28 0.82
CA GLY A 442 11.37 4.26 -0.44
C GLY A 442 11.51 2.96 -1.22
N SER A 443 12.22 1.96 -0.70
CA SER A 443 12.49 0.70 -1.37
C SER A 443 11.35 -0.31 -1.17
N GLN A 444 11.16 -1.18 -2.15
CA GLN A 444 10.27 -2.32 -2.04
C GLN A 444 10.89 -3.40 -1.14
N VAL A 445 10.15 -3.85 -0.14
CA VAL A 445 10.60 -4.88 0.82
C VAL A 445 9.88 -6.22 0.66
N ARG A 446 8.67 -6.22 0.06
CA ARG A 446 7.92 -7.44 -0.28
C ARG A 446 7.25 -7.27 -1.64
N LEU A 447 7.25 -8.35 -2.40
CA LEU A 447 6.44 -8.55 -3.60
C LEU A 447 5.60 -9.80 -3.39
N MET A 448 4.30 -9.66 -3.55
CA MET A 448 3.33 -10.71 -3.32
C MET A 448 2.51 -10.91 -4.60
N THR A 449 2.61 -12.09 -5.18
CA THR A 449 1.96 -12.48 -6.43
C THR A 449 1.03 -13.66 -6.21
N GLY A 450 -0.15 -13.64 -6.80
CA GLY A 450 -1.16 -14.70 -6.61
C GLY A 450 -2.56 -14.29 -7.03
N HIS A 451 -2.86 -12.98 -7.08
CA HIS A 451 -4.10 -12.47 -7.66
C HIS A 451 -4.15 -12.72 -9.17
N LYS A 452 -5.36 -12.93 -9.69
CA LYS A 452 -5.64 -13.17 -11.11
C LYS A 452 -6.33 -12.00 -11.81
N ALA A 453 -6.61 -10.94 -11.06
CA ALA A 453 -7.27 -9.73 -11.55
C ALA A 453 -6.86 -8.52 -10.68
N PRO A 454 -7.23 -7.26 -11.06
CA PRO A 454 -6.93 -6.04 -10.30
C PRO A 454 -7.32 -6.12 -8.82
N ILE A 455 -6.52 -5.45 -7.99
CA ILE A 455 -6.64 -5.44 -6.52
C ILE A 455 -7.20 -4.09 -6.09
N TYR A 456 -8.33 -4.10 -5.37
CA TYR A 456 -9.03 -2.88 -4.97
C TYR A 456 -9.07 -2.63 -3.47
N SER A 457 -8.73 -3.62 -2.66
CA SER A 457 -8.76 -3.45 -1.21
C SER A 457 -7.59 -4.14 -0.51
N LEU A 458 -7.06 -3.46 0.50
CA LEU A 458 -6.00 -3.92 1.38
C LEU A 458 -6.38 -3.67 2.84
N ALA A 459 -6.08 -4.62 3.71
CA ALA A 459 -6.25 -4.45 5.15
C ALA A 459 -5.11 -5.15 5.91
N PHE A 460 -4.50 -4.45 6.87
CA PHE A 460 -3.52 -5.06 7.77
C PHE A 460 -4.21 -5.65 9.00
N SER A 461 -3.68 -6.75 9.50
CA SER A 461 -4.09 -7.28 10.81
C SER A 461 -3.74 -6.29 11.93
N ALA A 462 -4.48 -6.36 13.05
CA ALA A 462 -4.30 -5.43 14.16
C ALA A 462 -2.87 -5.49 14.76
N GLU A 463 -2.23 -6.65 14.73
CA GLU A 463 -0.85 -6.86 15.17
C GLU A 463 0.22 -6.46 14.14
N GLY A 464 -0.17 -6.27 12.87
CA GLY A 464 0.71 -5.87 11.77
C GLY A 464 1.43 -7.00 11.04
N ARG A 465 1.35 -8.26 11.49
CA ARG A 465 2.04 -9.38 10.86
C ARG A 465 1.44 -9.78 9.51
N PHE A 466 0.11 -9.71 9.38
CA PHE A 466 -0.60 -10.18 8.19
C PHE A 466 -1.20 -9.04 7.39
N LEU A 467 -1.27 -9.26 6.08
CA LEU A 467 -1.93 -8.38 5.13
C LEU A 467 -2.98 -9.18 4.36
N ALA A 468 -4.21 -8.70 4.34
CA ALA A 468 -5.26 -9.20 3.47
C ALA A 468 -5.38 -8.32 2.23
N SER A 469 -5.54 -8.92 1.06
CA SER A 469 -5.76 -8.24 -0.23
C SER A 469 -6.93 -8.87 -0.96
N ALA A 470 -7.72 -8.07 -1.68
CA ALA A 470 -8.86 -8.54 -2.45
C ALA A 470 -9.15 -7.62 -3.64
N GLY A 471 -9.86 -8.15 -4.63
CA GLY A 471 -10.16 -7.39 -5.83
C GLY A 471 -11.15 -8.08 -6.77
N ALA A 472 -10.93 -7.89 -8.08
CA ALA A 472 -11.81 -8.36 -9.14
C ALA A 472 -11.77 -9.88 -9.38
N ASP A 473 -10.83 -10.60 -8.80
CA ASP A 473 -10.75 -12.07 -8.86
C ASP A 473 -11.67 -12.79 -7.85
N HIS A 474 -12.49 -12.03 -7.11
CA HIS A 474 -13.44 -12.52 -6.10
C HIS A 474 -12.81 -13.29 -4.94
N ARG A 475 -11.49 -13.13 -4.72
CA ARG A 475 -10.72 -13.81 -3.69
C ARG A 475 -10.21 -12.83 -2.64
N VAL A 476 -10.14 -13.31 -1.40
CA VAL A 476 -9.36 -12.67 -0.35
C VAL A 476 -8.08 -13.49 -0.15
N LEU A 477 -6.94 -12.89 -0.43
CA LEU A 477 -5.63 -13.50 -0.20
C LEU A 477 -5.02 -12.92 1.06
N VAL A 478 -4.50 -13.79 1.93
CA VAL A 478 -3.84 -13.41 3.18
C VAL A 478 -2.36 -13.72 3.08
N TRP A 479 -1.52 -12.74 3.41
CA TRP A 479 -0.06 -12.78 3.28
C TRP A 479 0.61 -12.63 4.63
N ASP A 480 1.65 -13.43 4.92
CA ASP A 480 2.55 -13.22 6.06
C ASP A 480 3.68 -12.27 5.65
N LEU A 481 3.76 -11.11 6.29
CA LEU A 481 4.77 -10.09 5.99
C LEU A 481 6.16 -10.46 6.54
N ALA A 482 6.23 -11.32 7.55
CA ALA A 482 7.51 -11.80 8.07
C ALA A 482 8.31 -12.52 6.99
N HIS A 483 7.67 -13.42 6.24
CA HIS A 483 8.28 -14.27 5.23
C HIS A 483 7.93 -13.87 3.79
N GLY A 484 6.81 -13.16 3.59
CA GLY A 484 6.35 -12.69 2.28
C GLY A 484 5.66 -13.76 1.44
N HIS A 485 5.11 -14.80 2.06
CA HIS A 485 4.39 -15.87 1.36
C HIS A 485 2.87 -15.81 1.56
N LEU A 486 2.16 -16.47 0.66
CA LEU A 486 0.70 -16.62 0.73
C LEU A 486 0.34 -17.63 1.82
N VAL A 487 -0.54 -17.20 2.73
CA VAL A 487 -1.04 -17.98 3.86
C VAL A 487 -2.35 -18.66 3.53
N ALA A 488 -3.30 -17.91 2.97
CA ALA A 488 -4.62 -18.42 2.65
C ALA A 488 -5.22 -17.73 1.43
N ALA A 489 -6.05 -18.48 0.69
CA ALA A 489 -6.82 -17.99 -0.44
C ALA A 489 -8.30 -18.31 -0.20
N LEU A 490 -9.07 -17.33 0.27
CA LEU A 490 -10.47 -17.47 0.62
C LEU A 490 -11.34 -17.09 -0.59
N SER A 491 -11.95 -18.09 -1.22
CA SER A 491 -12.79 -17.93 -2.40
C SER A 491 -14.23 -18.27 -2.05
N SER A 492 -15.09 -17.27 -1.92
CA SER A 492 -16.52 -17.49 -1.62
C SER A 492 -17.41 -16.39 -2.20
N HIS A 493 -16.87 -15.20 -2.51
CA HIS A 493 -17.63 -14.16 -3.18
C HIS A 493 -17.85 -14.46 -4.66
N SER A 494 -19.00 -14.03 -5.20
CA SER A 494 -19.35 -14.13 -6.62
C SER A 494 -19.13 -12.83 -7.39
N GLY A 495 -18.83 -11.73 -6.71
CA GLY A 495 -18.56 -10.42 -7.28
C GLY A 495 -17.26 -9.83 -6.78
N THR A 496 -16.86 -8.71 -7.38
CA THR A 496 -15.66 -7.95 -7.00
C THR A 496 -15.71 -7.52 -5.54
N ILE A 497 -14.60 -7.68 -4.83
CA ILE A 497 -14.47 -7.29 -3.43
C ILE A 497 -13.85 -5.89 -3.39
N HIS A 498 -14.60 -4.93 -2.84
CA HIS A 498 -14.17 -3.52 -2.75
C HIS A 498 -13.65 -3.10 -1.39
N CYS A 499 -14.02 -3.80 -0.34
CA CYS A 499 -13.61 -3.41 1.01
C CYS A 499 -13.26 -4.61 1.88
N LEU A 500 -12.20 -4.44 2.64
CA LEU A 500 -11.71 -5.37 3.66
C LEU A 500 -11.53 -4.60 4.97
N SER A 501 -11.82 -5.24 6.09
CA SER A 501 -11.55 -4.68 7.41
C SER A 501 -11.26 -5.79 8.41
N PHE A 502 -10.25 -5.60 9.24
CA PHE A 502 -10.02 -6.44 10.42
C PHE A 502 -10.75 -5.87 11.63
N SER A 503 -11.27 -6.74 12.47
CA SER A 503 -11.74 -6.35 13.79
C SER A 503 -10.60 -5.78 14.63
N ARG A 504 -10.93 -4.92 15.58
CA ARG A 504 -9.93 -4.22 16.41
C ARG A 504 -9.16 -5.14 17.36
N ASP A 505 -9.70 -6.32 17.65
CA ASP A 505 -9.04 -7.40 18.39
C ASP A 505 -8.21 -8.33 17.49
N GLY A 506 -8.35 -8.19 16.16
CA GLY A 506 -7.62 -8.98 15.19
C GLY A 506 -8.19 -10.37 14.92
N ASN A 507 -9.33 -10.74 15.52
CA ASN A 507 -9.86 -12.10 15.49
C ASN A 507 -10.70 -12.40 14.25
N ILE A 508 -11.33 -11.38 13.66
CA ILE A 508 -12.24 -11.51 12.52
C ILE A 508 -11.76 -10.62 11.37
N LEU A 509 -11.68 -11.20 10.18
CA LEU A 509 -11.57 -10.47 8.92
C LEU A 509 -12.95 -10.36 8.28
N VAL A 510 -13.27 -9.19 7.73
CA VAL A 510 -14.55 -8.96 7.03
C VAL A 510 -14.27 -8.50 5.61
N SER A 511 -15.03 -9.04 4.66
CA SER A 511 -14.99 -8.66 3.25
C SER A 511 -16.37 -8.21 2.77
N GLY A 512 -16.42 -7.11 2.02
CA GLY A 512 -17.61 -6.58 1.38
C GLY A 512 -17.45 -6.53 -0.14
N SER A 513 -18.50 -6.93 -0.84
CA SER A 513 -18.46 -7.14 -2.28
C SER A 513 -19.63 -6.49 -3.01
N LEU A 514 -19.46 -6.31 -4.31
CA LEU A 514 -20.53 -5.92 -5.24
C LEU A 514 -21.59 -7.01 -5.40
N ASP A 515 -21.34 -8.24 -4.93
CA ASP A 515 -22.35 -9.31 -4.88
C ASP A 515 -23.43 -9.04 -3.81
N CYS A 516 -23.45 -7.87 -3.22
CA CYS A 516 -24.39 -7.46 -2.15
C CYS A 516 -24.31 -8.36 -0.92
N THR A 517 -23.11 -8.86 -0.58
CA THR A 517 -22.87 -9.63 0.63
C THR A 517 -21.69 -9.11 1.43
N ILE A 518 -21.78 -9.31 2.74
CA ILE A 518 -20.69 -9.14 3.71
C ILE A 518 -20.36 -10.50 4.28
N LYS A 519 -19.10 -10.92 4.22
CA LYS A 519 -18.63 -12.21 4.73
C LYS A 519 -17.66 -12.01 5.87
N LEU A 520 -17.84 -12.81 6.93
CA LEU A 520 -17.02 -12.82 8.12
C LEU A 520 -16.16 -14.08 8.14
N TRP A 521 -14.85 -13.90 8.36
CA TRP A 521 -13.85 -14.96 8.34
C TRP A 521 -13.20 -15.09 9.70
N ASP A 522 -13.07 -16.32 10.21
CA ASP A 522 -12.34 -16.65 11.43
C ASP A 522 -10.83 -16.53 11.19
N PHE A 523 -10.29 -15.38 11.56
CA PHE A 523 -8.87 -15.13 11.37
C PHE A 523 -8.02 -15.75 12.49
N THR A 524 -8.57 -15.91 13.70
CA THR A 524 -7.86 -16.56 14.82
C THR A 524 -7.50 -17.99 14.47
N LYS A 525 -8.46 -18.76 13.99
CA LYS A 525 -8.25 -20.13 13.55
C LYS A 525 -7.23 -20.22 12.42
N LEU A 526 -7.32 -19.31 11.45
CA LEU A 526 -6.38 -19.25 10.33
C LEU A 526 -4.94 -18.95 10.81
N ALA A 527 -4.76 -18.01 11.74
CA ALA A 527 -3.46 -17.65 12.28
C ALA A 527 -2.86 -18.76 13.18
N GLU A 528 -3.69 -19.48 13.94
CA GLU A 528 -3.27 -20.60 14.77
C GLU A 528 -2.79 -21.79 13.95
N GLU A 529 -3.52 -22.19 12.92
CA GLU A 529 -3.12 -23.29 12.02
C GLU A 529 -1.78 -23.00 11.34
N MET A 530 -1.52 -21.73 11.00
CA MET A 530 -0.25 -21.31 10.42
C MET A 530 0.93 -21.39 11.37
N SER A 531 0.74 -21.07 12.65
CA SER A 531 1.82 -21.15 13.63
C SER A 531 2.28 -22.60 13.88
N LEU A 532 1.46 -23.57 13.55
CA LEU A 532 1.78 -25.01 13.64
C LEU A 532 2.52 -25.54 12.39
N GLU A 533 2.34 -24.89 11.22
CA GLU A 533 2.94 -25.31 9.96
C GLU A 533 4.31 -24.67 9.64
N ASP A 534 4.74 -23.68 10.40
CA ASP A 534 5.97 -22.87 10.19
C ASP A 534 7.29 -23.68 10.09
N VAL A 535 7.25 -24.99 10.20
CA VAL A 535 8.47 -25.84 10.21
C VAL A 535 8.83 -26.43 8.82
N ASN A 536 7.90 -26.47 7.83
CA ASN A 536 8.13 -27.26 6.60
C ASN A 536 7.53 -26.72 5.29
N VAL A 537 7.24 -25.44 5.12
CA VAL A 537 6.57 -24.97 3.89
C VAL A 537 7.56 -24.59 2.80
N SER A 538 7.70 -25.50 1.82
CA SER A 538 8.18 -25.17 0.47
C SER A 538 7.21 -24.18 -0.20
N HIS A 539 7.74 -23.17 -0.90
CA HIS A 539 7.01 -22.19 -1.70
C HIS A 539 6.00 -22.86 -2.64
N ASN A 540 4.75 -22.96 -2.22
CA ASN A 540 3.68 -23.46 -3.08
C ASN A 540 2.73 -22.31 -3.42
N PRO A 541 2.71 -21.79 -4.68
CA PRO A 541 1.87 -20.69 -5.08
C PRO A 541 0.37 -21.04 -5.13
N ASP A 542 0.00 -22.32 -5.02
CA ASP A 542 -1.36 -22.82 -5.06
C ASP A 542 -1.84 -23.35 -3.70
N VAL A 543 -1.88 -22.48 -2.69
CA VAL A 543 -2.53 -22.80 -1.41
C VAL A 543 -4.03 -22.94 -1.69
N LYS A 544 -4.52 -24.18 -1.77
CA LYS A 544 -5.95 -24.48 -1.81
C LYS A 544 -6.51 -24.46 -0.39
N THR A 545 -6.92 -23.31 0.07
CA THR A 545 -7.61 -23.17 1.35
C THR A 545 -9.09 -23.51 1.16
N ASN A 546 -9.62 -24.40 1.99
CA ASN A 546 -11.07 -24.60 2.03
C ASN A 546 -11.72 -23.39 2.71
N ALA A 547 -12.24 -22.46 1.91
CA ALA A 547 -12.80 -21.21 2.41
C ALA A 547 -13.99 -21.43 3.38
N GLU A 548 -14.76 -22.51 3.21
CA GLU A 548 -15.89 -22.83 4.07
C GLU A 548 -15.47 -23.12 5.52
N THR A 549 -14.26 -23.60 5.73
CA THR A 549 -13.71 -23.89 7.07
C THR A 549 -13.53 -22.64 7.94
N TYR A 550 -13.30 -21.50 7.29
CA TYR A 550 -13.03 -20.21 7.96
C TYR A 550 -14.20 -19.23 7.84
N LEU A 551 -15.21 -19.54 7.01
CA LEU A 551 -16.39 -18.70 6.83
C LEU A 551 -17.32 -18.81 8.04
N LEU A 552 -17.39 -17.78 8.88
CA LEU A 552 -18.28 -17.74 10.04
C LEU A 552 -19.71 -17.43 9.64
N ARG A 553 -19.91 -16.41 8.80
CA ARG A 553 -21.24 -15.96 8.40
C ARG A 553 -21.22 -15.13 7.12
N THR A 554 -22.34 -15.18 6.39
CA THR A 554 -22.63 -14.32 5.24
C THR A 554 -23.88 -13.50 5.53
N PHE A 555 -23.78 -12.17 5.36
CA PHE A 555 -24.90 -11.25 5.49
C PHE A 555 -25.25 -10.65 4.13
N ALA A 556 -26.51 -10.79 3.72
CA ALA A 556 -27.01 -10.17 2.50
C ALA A 556 -27.46 -8.72 2.77
N THR A 557 -27.12 -7.78 1.88
CA THR A 557 -27.38 -6.35 2.01
C THR A 557 -28.53 -5.85 1.15
N LYS A 558 -29.47 -6.72 0.75
CA LYS A 558 -30.69 -6.38 0.00
C LYS A 558 -30.41 -5.52 -1.23
N SER A 559 -29.74 -6.07 -2.24
CA SER A 559 -29.38 -5.39 -3.50
C SER A 559 -28.57 -4.09 -3.30
N THR A 560 -27.74 -4.05 -2.27
CA THR A 560 -26.90 -2.89 -1.97
C THR A 560 -25.45 -3.31 -2.02
N PRO A 561 -24.69 -2.99 -3.09
CA PRO A 561 -23.25 -3.18 -3.15
C PRO A 561 -22.54 -2.53 -1.97
N VAL A 562 -21.56 -3.24 -1.39
CA VAL A 562 -20.84 -2.75 -0.22
C VAL A 562 -19.64 -1.92 -0.66
N LEU A 563 -19.64 -0.64 -0.31
CA LEU A 563 -18.61 0.33 -0.69
C LEU A 563 -17.53 0.48 0.39
N ALA A 564 -17.93 0.49 1.67
CA ALA A 564 -17.01 0.65 2.78
C ALA A 564 -17.42 -0.21 3.99
N LEU A 565 -16.42 -0.69 4.71
CA LEU A 565 -16.55 -1.42 5.97
C LEU A 565 -15.60 -0.81 7.01
N HIS A 566 -16.11 -0.61 8.23
CA HIS A 566 -15.35 -0.03 9.31
C HIS A 566 -15.70 -0.68 10.65
N PHE A 567 -14.72 -1.07 11.43
CA PHE A 567 -14.93 -1.48 12.82
C PHE A 567 -14.76 -0.28 13.76
N SER A 568 -15.80 -0.01 14.55
CA SER A 568 -15.69 0.96 15.65
C SER A 568 -14.68 0.50 16.70
N ARG A 569 -14.27 1.37 17.59
CA ARG A 569 -13.35 1.05 18.70
C ARG A 569 -13.89 -0.07 19.62
N ARG A 570 -15.20 -0.29 19.64
CA ARG A 570 -15.88 -1.35 20.44
C ARG A 570 -16.23 -2.61 19.63
N ASN A 571 -15.71 -2.75 18.41
CA ASN A 571 -16.00 -3.86 17.51
C ASN A 571 -17.45 -3.92 16.97
N LEU A 572 -18.17 -2.78 16.91
CA LEU A 572 -19.37 -2.68 16.08
C LEU A 572 -18.93 -2.55 14.61
N LEU A 573 -19.48 -3.37 13.72
CA LEU A 573 -19.22 -3.28 12.28
C LEU A 573 -20.16 -2.27 11.63
N LEU A 574 -19.61 -1.28 10.99
CA LEU A 574 -20.33 -0.29 10.18
C LEU A 574 -20.10 -0.60 8.71
N GLY A 575 -21.17 -0.76 7.95
CA GLY A 575 -21.15 -0.92 6.51
C GLY A 575 -21.81 0.26 5.81
N VAL A 576 -21.32 0.62 4.64
CA VAL A 576 -21.90 1.66 3.79
C VAL A 576 -22.04 1.12 2.38
N GLY A 577 -23.19 1.35 1.77
CA GLY A 577 -23.46 0.93 0.41
C GLY A 577 -24.47 1.83 -0.30
N MET A 578 -24.48 1.80 -1.61
CA MET A 578 -25.45 2.51 -2.44
C MET A 578 -26.51 1.52 -2.94
N PHE A 579 -27.77 1.83 -2.68
CA PHE A 579 -28.89 1.02 -3.18
C PHE A 579 -29.04 1.19 -4.69
N GLU A 580 -28.99 0.09 -5.41
CA GLU A 580 -29.31 0.02 -6.83
C GLU A 580 -30.75 -0.46 -6.97
N SER A 581 -31.63 0.43 -7.50
CA SER A 581 -33.06 0.17 -7.71
C SER A 581 -33.33 -0.69 -8.95
#